data_8fd2c16e68c7b5734835dbd3a01c4bc9
#
_entry.id   8fd2c16e68c7b5734835dbd3a01c4bc9
#
_cell.length_a   1.000
_cell.length_b   1.000
_cell.length_c   1.000
_cell.angle_alpha   90.00
_cell.angle_beta   90.00
_cell.angle_gamma   90.00
#
_symmetry.space_group_name_H-M   'P 1'
#
loop_
_entity.id
_entity.type
_entity.pdbx_description
1 polymer ?
#
loop_
_entity_poly.entity_id
_entity_poly.type
_entity_poly.pdbx_seq_one_letter_code
_entity_poly.pdbx_strand_id
1 'polypeptide(L)'
;MDNGKRAIFLDQEEIPKAWYNIQADLPEPLPPPLDPSTLEPVNPEKLLRVFARELVLQEVSRERYISIPEEVMEAYRWLPRPTPLMRARKLEEYLKTPARIYYKWEGTNPAGSHKPNTALAQAYYNSKQGIENLTTETGAGQWGSALAMSAAYFGLSVRVYMVSASYHQKPGRKTMMETWGAKCFASPSNETNYGRELLKKDPDNPGSLGIAITEAVEDAVTHDNTRYSLGSVLNHVLMHQTIIGQEVEKQLQMVDEVPDVLVGNIGGGSNFGGFSLPFMGKKLKGKLDAKFVACESSAVPHTTKGKYTYDFGDTGHMTPLIKMLTLGSDYRNPPIHAGGLRYHGMSPIISYLINSNLMESYAFSQTSIFEAATIFAKTEGIIPAPESAHEIRYVIDEAIRCRKENKEEVIVFNNSGHGLLDLSAYQLYNAGKLENWEPTSINYPDIVH
;
A
#
# COMPACT_ATOMS: atom_id res chain seq x y z
N MET A 1 -16.79 3.41 -29.27
CA MET A 1 -18.02 2.58 -29.19
C MET A 1 -17.92 1.70 -27.95
N ASP A 2 -18.92 1.77 -27.09
CA ASP A 2 -18.96 0.91 -25.89
C ASP A 2 -19.14 -0.55 -26.33
N ASN A 3 -18.07 -1.35 -26.30
CA ASN A 3 -18.08 -2.75 -26.75
C ASN A 3 -18.87 -3.70 -25.83
N GLY A 4 -19.67 -3.19 -24.90
CA GLY A 4 -20.48 -4.00 -23.98
C GLY A 4 -19.66 -4.82 -22.98
N LYS A 5 -18.34 -4.80 -23.02
CA LYS A 5 -17.47 -5.60 -22.13
C LYS A 5 -17.48 -5.04 -20.71
N ARG A 6 -17.82 -5.88 -19.73
CA ARG A 6 -17.71 -5.55 -18.31
C ARG A 6 -16.28 -5.75 -17.79
N ALA A 7 -15.61 -6.78 -18.25
CA ALA A 7 -14.26 -7.14 -17.83
C ALA A 7 -13.29 -7.07 -19.01
N ILE A 8 -12.15 -6.45 -18.81
CA ILE A 8 -11.08 -6.27 -19.77
C ILE A 8 -9.88 -7.06 -19.26
N PHE A 9 -9.50 -8.10 -20.00
CA PHE A 9 -8.39 -8.98 -19.68
C PHE A 9 -7.25 -8.74 -20.67
N LEU A 10 -6.02 -8.84 -20.18
CA LEU A 10 -4.81 -8.99 -20.99
C LEU A 10 -4.40 -10.47 -20.97
N ASP A 11 -3.73 -10.90 -22.02
CA ASP A 11 -3.08 -12.21 -22.02
C ASP A 11 -1.80 -12.20 -21.17
N GLN A 12 -1.33 -13.37 -20.72
CA GLN A 12 -0.15 -13.47 -19.85
C GLN A 12 1.14 -12.95 -20.52
N GLU A 13 1.21 -13.03 -21.86
CA GLU A 13 2.32 -12.48 -22.67
C GLU A 13 2.37 -10.95 -22.63
N GLU A 14 1.27 -10.31 -22.26
CA GLU A 14 1.14 -8.85 -22.17
C GLU A 14 1.51 -8.28 -20.80
N ILE A 15 1.85 -9.15 -19.81
CA ILE A 15 2.42 -8.69 -18.54
C ILE A 15 3.61 -7.75 -18.82
N PRO A 16 3.68 -6.56 -18.19
CA PRO A 16 4.82 -5.65 -18.35
C PRO A 16 6.15 -6.35 -18.04
N LYS A 17 7.13 -6.20 -18.92
CA LYS A 17 8.45 -6.85 -18.79
C LYS A 17 9.45 -6.04 -17.95
N ALA A 18 9.06 -4.85 -17.52
CA ALA A 18 9.85 -3.97 -16.67
C ALA A 18 8.96 -3.18 -15.72
N TRP A 19 9.47 -2.91 -14.54
CA TRP A 19 8.85 -1.95 -13.62
C TRP A 19 9.18 -0.53 -14.05
N TYR A 20 8.20 0.37 -13.91
CA TYR A 20 8.39 1.79 -14.17
C TYR A 20 8.87 2.50 -12.90
N ASN A 21 9.96 3.26 -13.02
CA ASN A 21 10.54 4.05 -11.95
C ASN A 21 10.33 5.54 -12.22
N ILE A 22 9.42 6.17 -11.49
CA ILE A 22 9.09 7.57 -11.66
C ILE A 22 10.24 8.51 -11.27
N GLN A 23 11.23 8.06 -10.47
CA GLN A 23 12.38 8.90 -10.09
C GLN A 23 13.16 9.43 -11.31
N ALA A 24 13.06 8.72 -12.45
CA ALA A 24 13.64 9.19 -13.72
C ALA A 24 12.90 10.37 -14.36
N ASP A 25 11.67 10.63 -13.93
CA ASP A 25 10.77 11.60 -14.53
C ASP A 25 10.36 12.74 -13.57
N LEU A 26 10.74 12.64 -12.28
CA LEU A 26 10.48 13.72 -11.31
C LEU A 26 11.22 15.00 -11.71
N PRO A 27 10.60 16.17 -11.56
CA PRO A 27 11.23 17.47 -11.85
C PRO A 27 12.51 17.71 -11.05
N GLU A 28 12.54 17.24 -9.82
CA GLU A 28 13.66 17.33 -8.89
C GLU A 28 13.92 15.99 -8.21
N PRO A 29 15.19 15.70 -7.83
CA PRO A 29 15.50 14.52 -7.02
C PRO A 29 14.78 14.58 -5.67
N LEU A 30 14.36 13.41 -5.18
CA LEU A 30 13.86 13.29 -3.81
C LEU A 30 14.95 13.66 -2.79
N PRO A 31 14.60 14.33 -1.69
CA PRO A 31 15.49 14.51 -0.56
C PRO A 31 16.00 13.13 -0.06
N PRO A 32 17.34 12.97 0.15
CA PRO A 32 17.88 11.68 0.56
C PRO A 32 17.45 11.30 1.99
N PRO A 33 17.40 10.00 2.32
CA PRO A 33 17.31 9.59 3.71
C PRO A 33 18.52 10.06 4.51
N LEU A 34 18.32 10.49 5.77
CA LEU A 34 19.38 10.98 6.64
C LEU A 34 19.70 9.99 7.77
N ASP A 35 20.96 9.90 8.10
CA ASP A 35 21.43 9.21 9.30
C ASP A 35 21.01 10.05 10.54
N PRO A 36 20.25 9.50 11.49
CA PRO A 36 19.73 10.29 12.61
C PRO A 36 20.80 10.82 13.56
N SER A 37 22.01 10.24 13.54
CA SER A 37 23.11 10.66 14.42
C SER A 37 23.94 11.81 13.84
N THR A 38 24.02 11.93 12.51
CA THR A 38 24.85 12.91 11.82
C THR A 38 24.05 13.94 11.02
N LEU A 39 22.79 13.63 10.71
CA LEU A 39 21.91 14.37 9.78
C LEU A 39 22.47 14.49 8.35
N GLU A 40 23.44 13.67 8.02
CA GLU A 40 24.00 13.55 6.67
C GLU A 40 23.27 12.44 5.88
N PRO A 41 23.31 12.45 4.55
CA PRO A 41 22.73 11.38 3.75
C PRO A 41 23.26 10.00 4.16
N VAL A 42 22.35 9.04 4.31
CA VAL A 42 22.70 7.67 4.68
C VAL A 42 23.56 7.05 3.58
N ASN A 43 24.69 6.44 3.99
CA ASN A 43 25.44 5.57 3.09
C ASN A 43 24.59 4.33 2.76
N PRO A 44 24.25 4.08 1.47
CA PRO A 44 23.43 2.91 1.06
C PRO A 44 24.02 1.56 1.55
N GLU A 45 25.34 1.46 1.76
CA GLU A 45 25.95 0.23 2.27
C GLU A 45 25.46 -0.14 3.68
N LYS A 46 25.05 0.82 4.50
CA LYS A 46 24.44 0.55 5.81
C LYS A 46 23.11 -0.19 5.68
N LEU A 47 22.37 0.04 4.60
CA LEU A 47 21.09 -0.60 4.32
C LEU A 47 21.23 -2.06 3.90
N LEU A 48 22.43 -2.51 3.46
CA LEU A 48 22.70 -3.90 3.06
C LEU A 48 22.61 -4.90 4.23
N ARG A 49 22.67 -4.42 5.46
CA ARG A 49 22.40 -5.25 6.66
C ARG A 49 20.91 -5.54 6.84
N VAL A 50 20.08 -4.65 6.34
CA VAL A 50 18.61 -4.71 6.50
C VAL A 50 17.94 -5.31 5.28
N PHE A 51 18.36 -4.92 4.07
CA PHE A 51 17.74 -5.32 2.81
C PHE A 51 18.71 -6.11 1.91
N ALA A 52 18.15 -6.90 1.00
CA ALA A 52 18.93 -7.50 -0.07
C ALA A 52 19.56 -6.41 -0.96
N ARG A 53 20.78 -6.67 -1.44
CA ARG A 53 21.58 -5.70 -2.20
C ARG A 53 20.83 -5.12 -3.40
N GLU A 54 20.16 -5.96 -4.17
CA GLU A 54 19.44 -5.51 -5.36
C GLU A 54 18.29 -4.54 -5.02
N LEU A 55 17.59 -4.78 -3.90
CA LEU A 55 16.53 -3.87 -3.43
C LEU A 55 17.10 -2.49 -3.03
N VAL A 56 18.29 -2.45 -2.44
CA VAL A 56 18.98 -1.18 -2.12
C VAL A 56 19.40 -0.45 -3.41
N LEU A 57 19.89 -1.17 -4.42
CA LEU A 57 20.22 -0.58 -5.71
C LEU A 57 18.98 -0.01 -6.41
N GLN A 58 17.88 -0.74 -6.37
CA GLN A 58 16.60 -0.30 -6.93
C GLN A 58 16.02 0.92 -6.18
N GLU A 59 16.21 0.99 -4.86
CA GLU A 59 15.74 2.13 -4.04
C GLU A 59 16.32 3.46 -4.51
N VAL A 60 17.60 3.46 -4.89
CA VAL A 60 18.33 4.66 -5.31
C VAL A 60 18.45 4.82 -6.82
N SER A 61 17.95 3.86 -7.60
CA SER A 61 18.06 3.85 -9.05
C SER A 61 17.30 5.03 -9.68
N ARG A 62 17.88 5.55 -10.76
CA ARG A 62 17.24 6.54 -11.65
C ARG A 62 16.99 6.01 -13.06
N GLU A 63 17.17 4.71 -13.26
CA GLU A 63 16.76 4.07 -14.49
C GLU A 63 15.23 4.07 -14.57
N ARG A 64 14.69 4.53 -15.71
CA ARG A 64 13.23 4.68 -15.90
C ARG A 64 12.51 3.33 -15.92
N TYR A 65 13.14 2.30 -16.45
CA TYR A 65 12.58 0.96 -16.52
C TYR A 65 13.61 -0.03 -16.00
N ILE A 66 13.21 -0.81 -15.00
CA ILE A 66 14.02 -1.90 -14.45
C ILE A 66 13.40 -3.21 -14.89
N SER A 67 14.18 -4.01 -15.62
CA SER A 67 13.72 -5.30 -16.16
C SER A 67 13.26 -6.25 -15.05
N ILE A 68 12.14 -6.91 -15.26
CA ILE A 68 11.62 -7.93 -14.35
C ILE A 68 12.36 -9.24 -14.66
N PRO A 69 13.02 -9.87 -13.68
CA PRO A 69 13.65 -11.18 -13.86
C PRO A 69 12.63 -12.25 -14.32
N GLU A 70 13.06 -13.21 -15.14
CA GLU A 70 12.15 -14.23 -15.67
C GLU A 70 11.50 -15.05 -14.55
N GLU A 71 12.25 -15.38 -13.49
CA GLU A 71 11.69 -16.12 -12.35
C GLU A 71 10.60 -15.33 -11.60
N VAL A 72 10.70 -13.99 -11.59
CA VAL A 72 9.64 -13.13 -11.06
C VAL A 72 8.46 -13.06 -12.02
N MET A 73 8.73 -13.06 -13.35
CA MET A 73 7.67 -13.16 -14.37
C MET A 73 6.89 -14.47 -14.27
N GLU A 74 7.59 -15.61 -14.05
CA GLU A 74 6.94 -16.89 -13.78
C GLU A 74 6.09 -16.86 -12.51
N ALA A 75 6.60 -16.25 -11.45
CA ALA A 75 5.84 -16.06 -10.21
C ALA A 75 4.60 -15.15 -10.41
N TYR A 76 4.68 -14.14 -11.27
CA TYR A 76 3.53 -13.32 -11.64
C TYR A 76 2.48 -14.11 -12.43
N ARG A 77 2.89 -15.00 -13.34
CA ARG A 77 1.96 -15.92 -14.03
C ARG A 77 1.31 -16.90 -13.06
N TRP A 78 2.09 -17.41 -12.10
CA TRP A 78 1.56 -18.25 -11.01
C TRP A 78 0.56 -17.49 -10.12
N LEU A 79 0.75 -16.18 -9.91
CA LEU A 79 -0.12 -15.29 -9.13
C LEU A 79 -1.45 -14.94 -9.85
N PRO A 80 -1.85 -15.54 -10.89
CA PRO A 80 -2.70 -15.23 -12.02
C PRO A 80 -2.77 -13.73 -12.42
N ARG A 81 -1.60 -13.17 -12.75
CA ARG A 81 -1.56 -11.90 -13.47
C ARG A 81 -1.65 -12.14 -15.00
N PRO A 82 -2.12 -11.14 -15.80
CA PRO A 82 -2.64 -9.82 -15.41
C PRO A 82 -3.99 -9.88 -14.68
N THR A 83 -4.23 -8.95 -13.76
CA THR A 83 -5.53 -8.82 -13.12
C THR A 83 -6.53 -8.07 -14.01
N PRO A 84 -7.85 -8.32 -13.89
CA PRO A 84 -8.84 -7.68 -14.74
C PRO A 84 -9.03 -6.19 -14.42
N LEU A 85 -9.31 -5.38 -15.46
CA LEU A 85 -9.94 -4.08 -15.33
C LEU A 85 -11.44 -4.24 -15.56
N MET A 86 -12.23 -3.80 -14.60
CA MET A 86 -13.69 -4.00 -14.57
C MET A 86 -14.40 -2.67 -14.77
N ARG A 87 -15.47 -2.63 -15.54
CA ARG A 87 -16.36 -1.47 -15.59
C ARG A 87 -17.50 -1.64 -14.59
N ALA A 88 -17.68 -0.67 -13.71
CA ALA A 88 -18.67 -0.67 -12.62
C ALA A 88 -20.07 -0.22 -13.10
N ARG A 89 -20.64 -0.89 -14.11
CA ARG A 89 -21.89 -0.48 -14.77
C ARG A 89 -23.09 -0.43 -13.81
N LYS A 90 -23.18 -1.38 -12.88
CA LYS A 90 -24.28 -1.37 -11.92
C LYS A 90 -24.17 -0.24 -10.92
N LEU A 91 -22.96 0.17 -10.60
CA LEU A 91 -22.72 1.37 -9.79
C LEU A 91 -23.08 2.65 -10.58
N GLU A 92 -22.66 2.73 -11.86
CA GLU A 92 -23.04 3.85 -12.75
C GLU A 92 -24.57 4.00 -12.85
N GLU A 93 -25.30 2.89 -13.10
CA GLU A 93 -26.76 2.83 -13.14
C GLU A 93 -27.39 3.28 -11.82
N TYR A 94 -26.88 2.77 -10.68
CA TYR A 94 -27.35 3.10 -9.34
C TYR A 94 -27.21 4.60 -9.03
N LEU A 95 -26.07 5.18 -9.39
CA LEU A 95 -25.76 6.59 -9.20
C LEU A 95 -26.42 7.50 -10.24
N LYS A 96 -26.97 6.94 -11.32
CA LYS A 96 -27.53 7.67 -12.47
C LYS A 96 -26.55 8.72 -13.02
N THR A 97 -25.28 8.34 -13.14
CA THR A 97 -24.20 9.23 -13.58
C THR A 97 -23.87 9.02 -15.05
N PRO A 98 -23.47 10.08 -15.79
CA PRO A 98 -22.87 9.93 -17.10
C PRO A 98 -21.40 9.51 -17.06
N ALA A 99 -20.77 9.53 -15.88
CA ALA A 99 -19.38 9.10 -15.72
C ALA A 99 -19.22 7.60 -16.02
N ARG A 100 -18.08 7.24 -16.61
CA ARG A 100 -17.67 5.85 -16.81
C ARG A 100 -16.69 5.45 -15.73
N ILE A 101 -17.03 4.44 -14.92
CA ILE A 101 -16.28 4.03 -13.73
C ILE A 101 -15.60 2.69 -13.98
N TYR A 102 -14.27 2.67 -13.85
CA TYR A 102 -13.47 1.45 -13.98
C TYR A 102 -12.71 1.17 -12.68
N TYR A 103 -12.57 -0.12 -12.35
CA TYR A 103 -11.72 -0.54 -11.23
C TYR A 103 -10.79 -1.67 -11.62
N LYS A 104 -9.51 -1.52 -11.26
CA LYS A 104 -8.53 -2.60 -11.34
C LYS A 104 -8.76 -3.54 -10.16
N TRP A 105 -8.96 -4.83 -10.42
CA TRP A 105 -9.32 -5.78 -9.37
C TRP A 105 -8.11 -6.58 -8.90
N GLU A 106 -7.40 -6.08 -7.87
CA GLU A 106 -6.20 -6.71 -7.31
C GLU A 106 -6.49 -7.76 -6.22
N GLY A 107 -7.75 -7.98 -5.86
CA GLY A 107 -8.15 -8.99 -4.88
C GLY A 107 -8.32 -10.41 -5.43
N THR A 108 -7.96 -10.67 -6.69
CA THR A 108 -8.18 -11.96 -7.36
C THR A 108 -7.17 -13.06 -6.98
N ASN A 109 -6.05 -12.71 -6.36
CA ASN A 109 -5.00 -13.67 -5.99
C ASN A 109 -5.22 -14.27 -4.60
N PRO A 110 -4.51 -15.38 -4.24
CA PRO A 110 -4.70 -16.07 -2.96
C PRO A 110 -4.48 -15.23 -1.72
N ALA A 111 -3.60 -14.20 -1.76
CA ALA A 111 -3.41 -13.28 -0.65
C ALA A 111 -4.51 -12.21 -0.56
N GLY A 112 -5.33 -12.09 -1.60
CA GLY A 112 -6.50 -11.22 -1.67
C GLY A 112 -6.21 -9.72 -1.76
N SER A 113 -5.01 -9.31 -2.24
CA SER A 113 -4.61 -7.90 -2.37
C SER A 113 -3.49 -7.70 -3.39
N HIS A 114 -3.16 -6.42 -3.69
CA HIS A 114 -2.04 -6.02 -4.57
C HIS A 114 -0.64 -6.37 -4.04
N LYS A 115 -0.50 -6.66 -2.74
CA LYS A 115 0.80 -6.77 -2.07
C LYS A 115 1.74 -7.86 -2.60
N PRO A 116 1.26 -9.00 -3.12
CA PRO A 116 2.14 -10.02 -3.71
C PRO A 116 3.05 -9.52 -4.84
N ASN A 117 2.69 -8.46 -5.55
CA ASN A 117 3.51 -7.93 -6.65
C ASN A 117 4.93 -7.56 -6.19
N THR A 118 5.05 -6.90 -5.05
CA THR A 118 6.36 -6.58 -4.47
C THR A 118 6.89 -7.73 -3.59
N ALA A 119 6.02 -8.48 -2.93
CA ALA A 119 6.45 -9.58 -2.07
C ALA A 119 7.20 -10.66 -2.84
N LEU A 120 6.75 -11.02 -4.05
CA LEU A 120 7.43 -11.96 -4.94
C LEU A 120 8.79 -11.43 -5.38
N ALA A 121 8.88 -10.17 -5.79
CA ALA A 121 10.15 -9.55 -6.17
C ALA A 121 11.14 -9.52 -4.99
N GLN A 122 10.70 -9.11 -3.81
CA GLN A 122 11.54 -9.06 -2.61
C GLN A 122 12.00 -10.47 -2.19
N ALA A 123 11.11 -11.46 -2.18
CA ALA A 123 11.45 -12.85 -1.87
C ALA A 123 12.47 -13.40 -2.88
N TYR A 124 12.28 -13.15 -4.18
CA TYR A 124 13.21 -13.54 -5.22
C TYR A 124 14.63 -13.00 -4.98
N TYR A 125 14.78 -11.69 -4.82
CA TYR A 125 16.10 -11.09 -4.64
C TYR A 125 16.80 -11.53 -3.37
N ASN A 126 16.05 -11.75 -2.27
CA ASN A 126 16.60 -12.33 -1.06
C ASN A 126 17.07 -13.78 -1.27
N SER A 127 16.25 -14.63 -1.90
CA SER A 127 16.61 -16.01 -2.24
C SER A 127 17.87 -16.08 -3.14
N LYS A 128 17.95 -15.22 -4.17
CA LYS A 128 19.14 -15.15 -5.05
C LYS A 128 20.42 -14.71 -4.33
N GLN A 129 20.29 -13.94 -3.27
CA GLN A 129 21.42 -13.52 -2.42
C GLN A 129 21.83 -14.60 -1.40
N GLY A 130 21.12 -15.73 -1.33
CA GLY A 130 21.36 -16.79 -0.36
C GLY A 130 20.82 -16.46 1.06
N ILE A 131 19.89 -15.53 1.17
CA ILE A 131 19.17 -15.26 2.41
C ILE A 131 18.19 -16.43 2.65
N GLU A 132 18.06 -16.84 3.90
CA GLU A 132 17.20 -17.96 4.30
C GLU A 132 15.94 -17.50 5.02
N ASN A 133 16.02 -16.36 5.71
CA ASN A 133 14.97 -15.88 6.58
C ASN A 133 14.59 -14.42 6.26
N LEU A 134 13.29 -14.16 6.24
CA LEU A 134 12.74 -12.81 6.16
C LEU A 134 12.06 -12.45 7.47
N THR A 135 12.20 -11.20 7.88
CA THR A 135 11.41 -10.60 8.94
C THR A 135 10.55 -9.49 8.37
N THR A 136 9.39 -9.27 8.95
CA THR A 136 8.51 -8.18 8.52
C THR A 136 7.50 -7.80 9.58
N GLU A 137 7.00 -6.57 9.48
CA GLU A 137 5.81 -6.12 10.19
C GLU A 137 4.55 -6.42 9.40
N THR A 138 3.40 -6.37 10.07
CA THR A 138 2.10 -6.27 9.40
C THR A 138 1.06 -5.61 10.30
N GLY A 139 0.30 -4.66 9.77
CA GLY A 139 -0.79 -4.00 10.49
C GLY A 139 -2.00 -4.93 10.62
N ALA A 140 -2.79 -5.07 9.54
CA ALA A 140 -4.01 -5.89 9.51
C ALA A 140 -3.78 -7.32 9.01
N GLY A 141 -2.55 -7.68 8.65
CA GLY A 141 -2.16 -9.01 8.18
C GLY A 141 -2.08 -9.17 6.64
N GLN A 142 -2.51 -8.19 5.84
CA GLN A 142 -2.44 -8.31 4.37
C GLN A 142 -1.01 -8.44 3.86
N TRP A 143 -0.10 -7.62 4.39
CA TRP A 143 1.31 -7.68 3.98
C TRP A 143 1.97 -8.98 4.45
N GLY A 144 1.80 -9.34 5.72
CA GLY A 144 2.33 -10.60 6.25
C GLY A 144 1.85 -11.81 5.46
N SER A 145 0.56 -11.85 5.07
CA SER A 145 0.00 -12.93 4.22
C SER A 145 0.64 -12.96 2.83
N ALA A 146 0.82 -11.80 2.20
CA ALA A 146 1.46 -11.70 0.88
C ALA A 146 2.92 -12.17 0.93
N LEU A 147 3.68 -11.75 1.94
CA LEU A 147 5.07 -12.16 2.09
C LEU A 147 5.21 -13.63 2.45
N ALA A 148 4.37 -14.17 3.36
CA ALA A 148 4.39 -15.58 3.72
C ALA A 148 4.17 -16.48 2.48
N MET A 149 3.16 -16.16 1.66
CA MET A 149 2.89 -16.87 0.41
C MET A 149 4.06 -16.77 -0.57
N SER A 150 4.61 -15.58 -0.77
CA SER A 150 5.70 -15.33 -1.73
C SER A 150 7.02 -15.96 -1.28
N ALA A 151 7.31 -15.94 0.00
CA ALA A 151 8.49 -16.58 0.58
C ALA A 151 8.41 -18.10 0.45
N ALA A 152 7.25 -18.70 0.69
CA ALA A 152 7.03 -20.13 0.47
C ALA A 152 7.31 -20.53 -0.99
N TYR A 153 6.93 -19.70 -1.96
CA TYR A 153 7.21 -19.95 -3.39
C TYR A 153 8.72 -20.01 -3.68
N PHE A 154 9.52 -19.16 -3.03
CA PHE A 154 10.98 -19.12 -3.21
C PHE A 154 11.78 -19.88 -2.15
N GLY A 155 11.13 -20.66 -1.29
CA GLY A 155 11.77 -21.51 -0.28
C GLY A 155 12.39 -20.76 0.91
N LEU A 156 11.84 -19.60 1.26
CA LEU A 156 12.30 -18.79 2.39
C LEU A 156 11.40 -18.95 3.62
N SER A 157 11.99 -18.83 4.80
CA SER A 157 11.26 -18.73 6.07
C SER A 157 10.86 -17.28 6.35
N VAL A 158 9.74 -17.06 7.05
CA VAL A 158 9.28 -15.72 7.43
C VAL A 158 8.90 -15.64 8.91
N ARG A 159 9.34 -14.57 9.57
CA ARG A 159 8.90 -14.16 10.91
C ARG A 159 8.11 -12.84 10.77
N VAL A 160 6.84 -12.87 11.17
CA VAL A 160 5.91 -11.74 10.99
C VAL A 160 5.54 -11.16 12.35
N TYR A 161 5.81 -9.88 12.55
CA TYR A 161 5.39 -9.09 13.71
C TYR A 161 4.08 -8.39 13.38
N MET A 162 2.97 -8.93 13.89
CA MET A 162 1.63 -8.41 13.62
C MET A 162 1.17 -7.53 14.78
N VAL A 163 0.69 -6.32 14.48
CA VAL A 163 0.12 -5.41 15.48
C VAL A 163 -0.87 -6.15 16.38
N SER A 164 -0.64 -6.16 17.70
CA SER A 164 -1.34 -7.01 18.69
C SER A 164 -2.86 -6.87 18.63
N ALA A 165 -3.38 -5.65 18.50
CA ALA A 165 -4.82 -5.42 18.33
C ALA A 165 -5.38 -6.18 17.11
N SER A 166 -4.68 -6.17 15.98
CA SER A 166 -5.11 -6.89 14.77
C SER A 166 -4.89 -8.40 14.86
N TYR A 167 -3.84 -8.83 15.53
CA TYR A 167 -3.54 -10.26 15.76
C TYR A 167 -4.71 -10.98 16.46
N HIS A 168 -5.33 -10.32 17.45
CA HIS A 168 -6.48 -10.86 18.16
C HIS A 168 -7.80 -10.66 17.41
N GLN A 169 -7.96 -9.55 16.69
CA GLN A 169 -9.20 -9.24 15.94
C GLN A 169 -9.35 -10.03 14.63
N LYS A 170 -8.25 -10.48 14.02
CA LYS A 170 -8.22 -11.09 12.68
C LYS A 170 -7.50 -12.44 12.68
N PRO A 171 -7.97 -13.45 13.43
CA PRO A 171 -7.29 -14.75 13.56
C PRO A 171 -7.11 -15.47 12.21
N GLY A 172 -8.00 -15.28 11.25
CA GLY A 172 -7.88 -15.85 9.91
C GLY A 172 -6.62 -15.41 9.16
N ARG A 173 -6.14 -14.19 9.37
CA ARG A 173 -4.88 -13.72 8.76
C ARG A 173 -3.67 -14.46 9.33
N LYS A 174 -3.63 -14.64 10.66
CA LYS A 174 -2.60 -15.46 11.31
C LYS A 174 -2.58 -16.87 10.75
N THR A 175 -3.76 -17.51 10.71
CA THR A 175 -3.89 -18.88 10.20
C THR A 175 -3.39 -19.00 8.75
N MET A 176 -3.71 -18.03 7.88
CA MET A 176 -3.18 -18.02 6.51
C MET A 176 -1.64 -17.96 6.47
N MET A 177 -1.04 -17.05 7.24
CA MET A 177 0.43 -16.93 7.32
C MET A 177 1.08 -18.22 7.81
N GLU A 178 0.55 -18.82 8.86
CA GLU A 178 1.06 -20.07 9.42
C GLU A 178 0.86 -21.27 8.48
N THR A 179 -0.24 -21.29 7.72
CA THR A 179 -0.49 -22.30 6.69
C THR A 179 0.53 -22.24 5.55
N TRP A 180 1.01 -21.04 5.21
CA TRP A 180 2.12 -20.86 4.27
C TRP A 180 3.51 -20.97 4.92
N GLY A 181 3.59 -21.45 6.17
CA GLY A 181 4.84 -21.74 6.85
C GLY A 181 5.50 -20.59 7.60
N ALA A 182 4.89 -19.41 7.66
CA ALA A 182 5.42 -18.29 8.44
C ALA A 182 5.18 -18.48 9.93
N LYS A 183 6.03 -17.85 10.76
CA LYS A 183 5.80 -17.67 12.19
C LYS A 183 5.23 -16.28 12.43
N CYS A 184 4.07 -16.18 13.08
CA CYS A 184 3.40 -14.90 13.34
C CYS A 184 3.33 -14.61 14.83
N PHE A 185 3.87 -13.44 15.25
CA PHE A 185 3.93 -12.99 16.63
C PHE A 185 3.06 -11.72 16.81
N ALA A 186 2.38 -11.62 17.96
CA ALA A 186 1.74 -10.37 18.37
C ALA A 186 2.81 -9.35 18.76
N SER A 187 2.80 -8.15 18.17
CA SER A 187 3.74 -7.06 18.43
C SER A 187 3.07 -5.96 19.29
N PRO A 188 3.70 -5.54 20.42
CA PRO A 188 5.01 -5.95 20.91
C PRO A 188 5.07 -7.41 21.37
N SER A 189 6.26 -8.05 21.22
CA SER A 189 6.48 -9.47 21.46
C SER A 189 7.62 -9.72 22.45
N ASN A 190 7.74 -10.97 22.92
CA ASN A 190 8.90 -11.40 23.70
C ASN A 190 10.08 -11.86 22.83
N GLU A 191 9.98 -11.80 21.51
CA GLU A 191 11.02 -12.25 20.57
C GLU A 191 12.20 -11.25 20.49
N THR A 192 11.93 -9.97 20.68
CA THR A 192 12.90 -8.87 20.56
C THR A 192 13.18 -8.21 21.90
N ASN A 193 14.32 -7.49 22.02
CA ASN A 193 14.60 -6.70 23.22
C ASN A 193 13.64 -5.53 23.36
N TYR A 194 13.37 -4.85 22.24
CA TYR A 194 12.45 -3.72 22.19
C TYR A 194 11.03 -4.12 22.63
N GLY A 195 10.52 -5.22 22.10
CA GLY A 195 9.20 -5.75 22.48
C GLY A 195 9.12 -6.12 23.97
N ARG A 196 10.15 -6.82 24.51
CA ARG A 196 10.21 -7.15 25.93
C ARG A 196 10.21 -5.93 26.84
N GLU A 197 10.92 -4.86 26.45
CA GLU A 197 10.95 -3.62 27.24
C GLU A 197 9.59 -2.91 27.25
N LEU A 198 8.89 -2.89 26.11
CA LEU A 198 7.54 -2.34 26.02
C LEU A 198 6.55 -3.12 26.88
N LEU A 199 6.56 -4.46 26.77
CA LEU A 199 5.66 -5.33 27.55
C LEU A 199 5.92 -5.28 29.06
N LYS A 200 7.14 -5.00 29.50
CA LYS A 200 7.43 -4.73 30.92
C LYS A 200 6.77 -3.45 31.44
N LYS A 201 6.66 -2.42 30.57
CA LYS A 201 6.06 -1.13 30.93
C LYS A 201 4.53 -1.16 30.80
N ASP A 202 4.03 -1.85 29.78
CA ASP A 202 2.60 -1.94 29.44
C ASP A 202 2.32 -3.35 28.88
N PRO A 203 1.94 -4.32 29.75
CA PRO A 203 1.65 -5.70 29.32
C PRO A 203 0.49 -5.83 28.32
N ASP A 204 -0.45 -4.88 28.33
CA ASP A 204 -1.63 -4.85 27.47
C ASP A 204 -1.44 -3.92 26.25
N ASN A 205 -0.23 -3.56 25.90
CA ASN A 205 0.09 -2.67 24.79
C ASN A 205 -0.54 -3.17 23.49
N PRO A 206 -1.43 -2.40 22.84
CA PRO A 206 -2.14 -2.82 21.62
C PRO A 206 -1.22 -2.92 20.40
N GLY A 207 0.01 -2.43 20.49
CA GLY A 207 0.94 -2.33 19.40
C GLY A 207 0.64 -1.19 18.41
N SER A 208 1.62 -0.91 17.56
CA SER A 208 1.48 -0.03 16.41
C SER A 208 2.32 -0.58 15.25
N LEU A 209 2.11 -0.08 14.05
CA LEU A 209 2.93 -0.48 12.90
C LEU A 209 4.39 -0.07 13.11
N GLY A 210 4.66 1.11 13.68
CA GLY A 210 6.01 1.57 14.00
C GLY A 210 6.72 0.66 15.02
N ILE A 211 6.01 0.16 16.04
CA ILE A 211 6.56 -0.84 16.99
C ILE A 211 6.90 -2.13 16.25
N ALA A 212 6.00 -2.64 15.42
CA ALA A 212 6.21 -3.88 14.67
C ALA A 212 7.38 -3.76 13.66
N ILE A 213 7.58 -2.58 13.05
CA ILE A 213 8.75 -2.28 12.21
C ILE A 213 10.03 -2.36 13.04
N THR A 214 10.07 -1.71 14.21
CA THR A 214 11.25 -1.76 15.10
C THR A 214 11.61 -3.20 15.44
N GLU A 215 10.64 -4.03 15.85
CA GLU A 215 10.89 -5.43 16.18
C GLU A 215 11.39 -6.24 14.97
N ALA A 216 10.79 -6.05 13.79
CA ALA A 216 11.21 -6.76 12.58
C ALA A 216 12.62 -6.35 12.13
N VAL A 217 12.99 -5.07 12.25
CA VAL A 217 14.33 -4.57 11.94
C VAL A 217 15.35 -5.08 12.97
N GLU A 218 15.03 -5.06 14.28
CA GLU A 218 15.89 -5.62 15.32
C GLU A 218 16.18 -7.11 15.06
N ASP A 219 15.16 -7.89 14.75
CA ASP A 219 15.30 -9.31 14.42
C ASP A 219 16.20 -9.52 13.17
N ALA A 220 16.01 -8.72 12.12
CA ALA A 220 16.83 -8.81 10.91
C ALA A 220 18.32 -8.54 11.17
N VAL A 221 18.65 -7.52 11.97
CA VAL A 221 20.06 -7.11 12.17
C VAL A 221 20.78 -7.93 13.22
N THR A 222 20.03 -8.68 14.05
CA THR A 222 20.60 -9.53 15.12
C THR A 222 20.77 -10.99 14.73
N HIS A 223 20.25 -11.41 13.56
CA HIS A 223 20.38 -12.77 13.05
C HIS A 223 21.09 -12.79 11.69
N ASP A 224 22.03 -13.70 11.53
CA ASP A 224 22.69 -13.96 10.26
C ASP A 224 21.69 -14.54 9.24
N ASN A 225 21.98 -14.40 7.93
CA ASN A 225 21.12 -14.88 6.83
C ASN A 225 19.66 -14.40 6.92
N THR A 226 19.42 -13.28 7.60
CA THR A 226 18.09 -12.70 7.78
C THR A 226 18.05 -11.29 7.20
N ARG A 227 16.94 -10.94 6.52
CA ARG A 227 16.69 -9.59 5.99
C ARG A 227 15.26 -9.18 6.27
N TYR A 228 15.09 -7.88 6.41
CA TYR A 228 13.79 -7.26 6.55
C TYR A 228 13.15 -7.03 5.18
N SER A 229 11.85 -7.23 5.08
CA SER A 229 11.04 -6.93 3.90
C SER A 229 9.90 -6.00 4.28
N LEU A 230 9.64 -4.99 3.44
CA LEU A 230 8.67 -3.92 3.70
C LEU A 230 7.59 -3.87 2.63
N GLY A 231 6.33 -3.77 3.04
CA GLY A 231 5.16 -3.85 2.15
C GLY A 231 4.72 -2.53 1.53
N SER A 232 5.36 -1.40 1.87
CA SER A 232 4.99 -0.06 1.38
C SER A 232 6.14 0.93 1.59
N VAL A 233 5.91 2.23 1.39
CA VAL A 233 6.79 3.37 1.71
C VAL A 233 7.98 3.52 0.76
N LEU A 234 8.87 2.53 0.67
CA LEU A 234 10.13 2.62 -0.07
C LEU A 234 9.91 2.63 -1.59
N ASN A 235 10.85 3.27 -2.30
CA ASN A 235 10.75 3.49 -3.75
C ASN A 235 10.72 2.18 -4.53
N HIS A 236 11.56 1.19 -4.18
CA HIS A 236 11.55 -0.11 -4.84
C HIS A 236 10.21 -0.84 -4.66
N VAL A 237 9.53 -0.67 -3.51
CA VAL A 237 8.20 -1.25 -3.28
C VAL A 237 7.17 -0.64 -4.23
N LEU A 238 7.10 0.71 -4.30
CA LEU A 238 6.18 1.40 -5.20
C LEU A 238 6.47 1.06 -6.67
N MET A 239 7.76 0.98 -7.03
CA MET A 239 8.20 0.61 -8.37
C MET A 239 7.73 -0.78 -8.76
N HIS A 240 7.88 -1.81 -7.92
CA HIS A 240 7.38 -3.16 -8.19
C HIS A 240 5.86 -3.17 -8.40
N GLN A 241 5.13 -2.31 -7.71
CA GLN A 241 3.68 -2.18 -7.87
C GLN A 241 3.26 -1.51 -9.18
N THR A 242 4.16 -0.82 -9.90
CA THR A 242 3.80 -0.14 -11.16
C THR A 242 3.34 -1.07 -12.28
N ILE A 243 3.52 -2.36 -12.12
CA ILE A 243 2.89 -3.38 -12.98
C ILE A 243 1.36 -3.17 -13.06
N ILE A 244 0.72 -2.71 -11.96
CA ILE A 244 -0.72 -2.43 -11.90
C ILE A 244 -1.09 -1.34 -12.90
N GLY A 245 -0.46 -0.17 -12.80
CA GLY A 245 -0.76 0.98 -13.66
C GLY A 245 -0.41 0.73 -15.12
N GLN A 246 0.67 -0.02 -15.39
CA GLN A 246 1.05 -0.39 -16.76
C GLN A 246 0.04 -1.35 -17.39
N GLU A 247 -0.53 -2.30 -16.64
CA GLU A 247 -1.64 -3.14 -17.11
C GLU A 247 -2.89 -2.32 -17.36
N VAL A 248 -3.26 -1.42 -16.44
CA VAL A 248 -4.45 -0.55 -16.59
C VAL A 248 -4.34 0.30 -17.84
N GLU A 249 -3.18 0.84 -18.13
CA GLU A 249 -2.94 1.62 -19.34
C GLU A 249 -3.28 0.82 -20.62
N LYS A 250 -2.75 -0.41 -20.73
CA LYS A 250 -3.04 -1.29 -21.87
C LYS A 250 -4.52 -1.66 -21.93
N GLN A 251 -5.14 -1.94 -20.77
CA GLN A 251 -6.55 -2.32 -20.68
C GLN A 251 -7.48 -1.17 -21.11
N LEU A 252 -7.17 0.07 -20.71
CA LEU A 252 -7.92 1.25 -21.15
C LEU A 252 -7.79 1.49 -22.66
N GLN A 253 -6.59 1.29 -23.23
CA GLN A 253 -6.37 1.37 -24.69
C GLN A 253 -7.23 0.37 -25.47
N MET A 254 -7.49 -0.83 -24.93
CA MET A 254 -8.34 -1.83 -25.58
C MET A 254 -9.82 -1.40 -25.71
N VAL A 255 -10.22 -0.39 -24.98
CA VAL A 255 -11.60 0.15 -24.98
C VAL A 255 -11.65 1.63 -25.37
N ASP A 256 -10.57 2.16 -25.93
CA ASP A 256 -10.42 3.54 -26.40
C ASP A 256 -10.73 4.60 -25.32
N GLU A 257 -10.34 4.32 -24.05
CA GLU A 257 -10.55 5.21 -22.92
C GLU A 257 -9.25 5.88 -22.44
N VAL A 258 -9.39 7.12 -22.02
CA VAL A 258 -8.32 7.90 -21.36
C VAL A 258 -8.87 8.33 -19.98
N PRO A 259 -8.16 8.11 -18.88
CA PRO A 259 -8.66 8.47 -17.57
C PRO A 259 -8.64 9.99 -17.36
N ASP A 260 -9.75 10.54 -16.86
CA ASP A 260 -9.83 11.92 -16.37
C ASP A 260 -9.45 11.99 -14.88
N VAL A 261 -9.81 10.93 -14.11
CA VAL A 261 -9.56 10.88 -12.66
C VAL A 261 -9.01 9.51 -12.29
N LEU A 262 -7.88 9.49 -11.60
CA LEU A 262 -7.22 8.30 -11.04
C LEU A 262 -7.30 8.35 -9.51
N VAL A 263 -7.96 7.37 -8.90
CA VAL A 263 -8.25 7.36 -7.46
C VAL A 263 -7.64 6.14 -6.79
N GLY A 264 -7.05 6.32 -5.61
CA GLY A 264 -6.55 5.18 -4.83
C GLY A 264 -6.49 5.46 -3.33
N ASN A 265 -6.66 4.42 -2.52
CA ASN A 265 -6.46 4.53 -1.08
C ASN A 265 -4.98 4.63 -0.76
N ILE A 266 -4.65 5.35 0.31
CA ILE A 266 -3.28 5.58 0.71
C ILE A 266 -3.05 5.34 2.21
N GLY A 267 -2.15 4.37 2.49
CA GLY A 267 -1.43 4.23 3.74
C GLY A 267 0.02 4.61 3.48
N GLY A 268 0.94 3.65 3.45
CA GLY A 268 2.35 3.90 3.08
C GLY A 268 2.58 4.26 1.61
N GLY A 269 1.59 4.18 0.72
CA GLY A 269 1.66 4.65 -0.67
C GLY A 269 1.78 3.57 -1.75
N SER A 270 1.97 2.28 -1.40
CA SER A 270 2.24 1.24 -2.41
C SER A 270 1.07 0.97 -3.37
N ASN A 271 -0.17 1.00 -2.87
CA ASN A 271 -1.36 0.83 -3.70
C ASN A 271 -1.50 1.97 -4.72
N PHE A 272 -1.64 3.18 -4.21
CA PHE A 272 -1.84 4.36 -5.06
C PHE A 272 -0.65 4.62 -5.98
N GLY A 273 0.59 4.48 -5.46
CA GLY A 273 1.81 4.64 -6.25
C GLY A 273 1.89 3.64 -7.40
N GLY A 274 1.72 2.35 -7.12
CA GLY A 274 1.77 1.32 -8.16
C GLY A 274 0.77 1.52 -9.28
N PHE A 275 -0.42 1.96 -8.93
CA PHE A 275 -1.48 2.25 -9.88
C PHE A 275 -1.26 3.56 -10.65
N SER A 276 -0.92 4.64 -9.97
CA SER A 276 -0.97 5.99 -10.53
C SER A 276 0.36 6.50 -11.13
N LEU A 277 1.53 6.02 -10.66
CA LEU A 277 2.82 6.56 -11.08
C LEU A 277 3.12 6.42 -12.58
N PRO A 278 2.75 5.33 -13.31
CA PRO A 278 2.90 5.28 -14.76
C PRO A 278 2.13 6.40 -15.48
N PHE A 279 0.95 6.73 -15.00
CA PHE A 279 0.13 7.85 -15.52
C PHE A 279 0.70 9.21 -15.10
N MET A 280 1.20 9.33 -13.86
CA MET A 280 1.87 10.55 -13.39
C MET A 280 3.10 10.86 -14.25
N GLY A 281 3.89 9.87 -14.63
CA GLY A 281 5.01 10.05 -15.56
C GLY A 281 4.59 10.58 -16.93
N LYS A 282 3.38 10.26 -17.41
CA LYS A 282 2.80 10.85 -18.62
C LYS A 282 2.34 12.28 -18.40
N LYS A 283 1.72 12.59 -17.24
CA LYS A 283 1.32 13.94 -16.88
C LYS A 283 2.54 14.88 -16.81
N LEU A 284 3.62 14.44 -16.16
CA LEU A 284 4.86 15.21 -16.07
C LEU A 284 5.51 15.51 -17.43
N LYS A 285 5.24 14.69 -18.44
CA LYS A 285 5.68 14.87 -19.83
C LYS A 285 4.64 15.61 -20.71
N GLY A 286 3.56 16.12 -20.14
CA GLY A 286 2.49 16.79 -20.87
C GLY A 286 1.68 15.89 -21.82
N LYS A 287 1.68 14.56 -21.58
CA LYS A 287 1.00 13.57 -22.42
C LYS A 287 -0.35 13.11 -21.85
N LEU A 288 -0.69 13.53 -20.66
CA LEU A 288 -1.94 13.21 -19.97
C LEU A 288 -2.36 14.41 -19.12
N ASP A 289 -3.62 14.78 -19.22
CA ASP A 289 -4.25 15.74 -18.30
C ASP A 289 -5.30 14.99 -17.48
N ALA A 290 -4.88 14.44 -16.36
CA ALA A 290 -5.72 13.70 -15.42
C ALA A 290 -5.53 14.22 -14.00
N LYS A 291 -6.57 14.09 -13.19
CA LYS A 291 -6.58 14.34 -11.76
C LYS A 291 -6.12 13.08 -11.02
N PHE A 292 -5.28 13.22 -10.01
CA PHE A 292 -4.78 12.14 -9.16
C PHE A 292 -5.24 12.35 -7.73
N VAL A 293 -5.95 11.39 -7.16
CA VAL A 293 -6.64 11.55 -5.88
C VAL A 293 -6.25 10.43 -4.92
N ALA A 294 -5.61 10.81 -3.83
CA ALA A 294 -5.28 9.95 -2.71
C ALA A 294 -6.39 9.99 -1.64
N CYS A 295 -6.87 8.83 -1.22
CA CYS A 295 -7.93 8.70 -0.23
C CYS A 295 -7.39 8.06 1.06
N GLU A 296 -7.50 8.76 2.17
CA GLU A 296 -7.02 8.32 3.48
C GLU A 296 -8.12 8.27 4.54
N SER A 297 -7.80 7.72 5.69
CA SER A 297 -8.71 7.73 6.84
C SER A 297 -8.64 9.05 7.62
N SER A 298 -9.78 9.63 7.97
CA SER A 298 -9.84 10.80 8.87
C SER A 298 -9.21 10.53 10.25
N ALA A 299 -9.07 9.28 10.64
CA ALA A 299 -8.42 8.87 11.88
C ALA A 299 -6.88 8.89 11.80
N VAL A 300 -6.32 8.82 10.60
CA VAL A 300 -4.86 8.84 10.34
C VAL A 300 -4.59 9.75 9.13
N PRO A 301 -4.82 11.07 9.28
CA PRO A 301 -4.87 12.01 8.17
C PRO A 301 -3.47 12.56 7.81
N HIS A 302 -2.53 11.67 7.48
CA HIS A 302 -1.13 12.05 7.24
C HIS A 302 -0.94 12.86 5.94
N THR A 303 -1.82 12.74 4.95
CA THR A 303 -1.74 13.53 3.73
C THR A 303 -2.50 14.85 3.81
N THR A 304 -3.61 14.90 4.58
CA THR A 304 -4.45 16.11 4.68
C THR A 304 -4.11 16.99 5.88
N LYS A 305 -3.56 16.41 6.97
CA LYS A 305 -3.17 17.12 8.19
C LYS A 305 -1.70 16.89 8.59
N GLY A 306 -0.94 16.07 7.86
CA GLY A 306 0.46 15.80 8.15
C GLY A 306 1.37 16.98 7.77
N LYS A 307 2.57 17.00 8.36
CA LYS A 307 3.64 17.95 8.03
C LYS A 307 4.63 17.28 7.06
N TYR A 308 5.04 17.97 6.00
CA TYR A 308 6.11 17.51 5.11
C TYR A 308 7.47 17.78 5.72
N THR A 309 8.03 16.79 6.41
CA THR A 309 9.27 16.93 7.17
C THR A 309 10.02 15.60 7.23
N TYR A 310 11.25 15.60 7.76
CA TYR A 310 11.97 14.38 8.08
C TYR A 310 11.40 13.75 9.36
N ASP A 311 11.21 12.43 9.32
CA ASP A 311 10.74 11.65 10.45
C ASP A 311 11.26 10.20 10.35
N PHE A 312 11.19 9.46 11.45
CA PHE A 312 11.52 8.04 11.49
C PHE A 312 10.41 7.19 10.85
N GLY A 313 10.81 6.11 10.21
CA GLY A 313 9.88 5.11 9.70
C GLY A 313 9.28 4.23 10.80
N ASP A 314 9.89 4.20 11.99
CA ASP A 314 9.57 3.32 13.12
C ASP A 314 9.54 4.06 14.47
N THR A 315 8.86 3.47 15.46
CA THR A 315 8.72 4.08 16.80
C THR A 315 9.98 3.92 17.66
N GLY A 316 10.82 2.93 17.40
CA GLY A 316 12.06 2.70 18.12
C GLY A 316 13.26 3.46 17.57
N HIS A 317 13.07 4.27 16.54
CA HIS A 317 14.10 5.09 15.90
C HIS A 317 15.31 4.30 15.36
N MET A 318 15.05 3.08 14.88
CA MET A 318 16.08 2.23 14.26
C MET A 318 16.27 2.49 12.78
N THR A 319 15.29 3.14 12.14
CA THR A 319 15.32 3.46 10.70
C THR A 319 15.99 4.80 10.45
N PRO A 320 16.49 5.06 9.22
CA PRO A 320 16.87 6.40 8.80
C PRO A 320 15.68 7.38 8.85
N LEU A 321 16.00 8.67 8.93
CA LEU A 321 15.04 9.75 8.75
C LEU A 321 14.71 9.85 7.25
N ILE A 322 13.42 9.85 6.90
CA ILE A 322 12.95 10.04 5.53
C ILE A 322 12.05 11.27 5.44
N LYS A 323 12.18 12.02 4.32
CA LYS A 323 11.36 13.21 4.06
C LYS A 323 9.99 12.76 3.58
N MET A 324 8.95 12.99 4.39
CA MET A 324 7.60 12.51 4.10
C MET A 324 6.52 13.40 4.73
N LEU A 325 5.28 13.23 4.30
CA LEU A 325 4.13 13.72 5.04
C LEU A 325 3.90 12.79 6.23
N THR A 326 3.91 13.33 7.44
CA THR A 326 3.86 12.56 8.68
C THR A 326 3.02 13.22 9.76
N LEU A 327 2.44 12.38 10.63
CA LEU A 327 1.79 12.78 11.88
C LEU A 327 2.73 12.70 13.09
N GLY A 328 3.97 12.23 12.87
CA GLY A 328 4.96 11.92 13.92
C GLY A 328 5.06 10.43 14.22
N SER A 329 6.30 9.92 14.36
CA SER A 329 6.58 8.50 14.62
C SER A 329 5.98 7.97 15.92
N ASP A 330 5.65 8.85 16.86
CA ASP A 330 4.96 8.55 18.11
C ASP A 330 3.43 8.62 18.02
N TYR A 331 2.87 8.92 16.82
CA TYR A 331 1.43 9.02 16.64
C TYR A 331 0.73 7.70 16.95
N ARG A 332 -0.21 7.74 17.90
CA ARG A 332 -1.01 6.57 18.30
C ARG A 332 -2.21 6.41 17.38
N ASN A 333 -2.09 5.46 16.46
CA ASN A 333 -3.16 5.17 15.52
C ASN A 333 -4.40 4.59 16.23
N PRO A 334 -5.60 5.17 16.03
CA PRO A 334 -6.84 4.59 16.54
C PRO A 334 -7.10 3.20 15.96
N PRO A 335 -7.90 2.35 16.64
CA PRO A 335 -8.15 0.96 16.22
C PRO A 335 -9.21 0.87 15.09
N ILE A 336 -9.01 1.61 14.00
CA ILE A 336 -9.87 1.52 12.81
C ILE A 336 -9.68 0.19 12.08
N HIS A 337 -10.69 -0.24 11.34
CA HIS A 337 -10.67 -1.53 10.64
C HIS A 337 -9.83 -1.54 9.35
N ALA A 338 -9.62 -0.39 8.73
CA ALA A 338 -8.66 -0.23 7.62
C ALA A 338 -7.22 -0.26 8.15
N GLY A 339 -6.78 -1.42 8.61
CA GLY A 339 -5.48 -1.57 9.27
C GLY A 339 -4.28 -1.26 8.39
N GLY A 340 -4.42 -1.41 7.06
CA GLY A 340 -3.39 -1.02 6.08
C GLY A 340 -3.22 0.51 5.93
N LEU A 341 -4.13 1.31 6.49
CA LEU A 341 -4.03 2.77 6.52
C LEU A 341 -3.60 3.32 7.90
N ARG A 342 -3.25 2.47 8.85
CA ARG A 342 -2.78 2.85 10.20
C ARG A 342 -1.26 3.02 10.24
N TYR A 343 -0.74 3.99 9.53
CA TYR A 343 0.68 4.34 9.54
C TYR A 343 0.85 5.86 9.65
N HIS A 344 1.75 6.33 10.49
CA HIS A 344 1.95 7.74 10.79
C HIS A 344 2.56 8.54 9.63
N GLY A 345 3.32 7.88 8.75
CA GLY A 345 4.01 8.46 7.62
C GLY A 345 3.62 7.81 6.29
N MET A 346 4.40 8.03 5.25
CA MET A 346 4.16 7.50 3.93
C MET A 346 5.38 7.58 3.01
N SER A 347 5.23 7.11 1.77
CA SER A 347 6.27 7.17 0.74
C SER A 347 6.79 8.58 0.48
N PRO A 348 8.11 8.77 0.39
CA PRO A 348 8.73 10.04 -0.05
C PRO A 348 8.25 10.50 -1.43
N ILE A 349 8.08 9.57 -2.39
CA ILE A 349 7.59 9.89 -3.74
C ILE A 349 6.19 10.52 -3.68
N ILE A 350 5.25 9.86 -3.03
CA ILE A 350 3.87 10.35 -2.99
C ILE A 350 3.79 11.63 -2.14
N SER A 351 4.54 11.70 -1.04
CA SER A 351 4.65 12.91 -0.23
C SER A 351 5.13 14.11 -1.04
N TYR A 352 6.16 13.92 -1.87
CA TYR A 352 6.67 14.93 -2.78
C TYR A 352 5.59 15.39 -3.78
N LEU A 353 4.90 14.44 -4.41
CA LEU A 353 3.87 14.73 -5.42
C LEU A 353 2.67 15.49 -4.83
N ILE A 354 2.24 15.12 -3.61
CA ILE A 354 1.16 15.85 -2.90
C ILE A 354 1.65 17.24 -2.49
N ASN A 355 2.83 17.34 -1.88
CA ASN A 355 3.40 18.63 -1.44
C ASN A 355 3.65 19.59 -2.60
N SER A 356 3.89 19.07 -3.81
CA SER A 356 4.06 19.83 -5.05
C SER A 356 2.74 20.13 -5.78
N ASN A 357 1.58 19.83 -5.17
CA ASN A 357 0.23 19.99 -5.76
C ASN A 357 0.01 19.23 -7.09
N LEU A 358 0.75 18.15 -7.30
CA LEU A 358 0.57 17.24 -8.44
C LEU A 358 -0.48 16.14 -8.17
N MET A 359 -0.77 15.90 -6.90
CA MET A 359 -1.82 15.00 -6.42
C MET A 359 -2.66 15.69 -5.35
N GLU A 360 -3.94 15.35 -5.30
CA GLU A 360 -4.89 15.81 -4.27
C GLU A 360 -5.10 14.72 -3.22
N SER A 361 -5.54 15.12 -2.03
CA SER A 361 -5.84 14.20 -0.93
C SER A 361 -7.19 14.48 -0.28
N TYR A 362 -7.89 13.41 0.09
CA TYR A 362 -9.17 13.47 0.80
C TYR A 362 -9.20 12.46 1.94
N ALA A 363 -9.72 12.88 3.09
CA ALA A 363 -9.87 12.03 4.26
C ALA A 363 -11.33 11.67 4.51
N PHE A 364 -11.62 10.40 4.82
CA PHE A 364 -12.96 9.90 5.02
C PHE A 364 -13.12 9.21 6.37
N SER A 365 -14.30 9.38 6.99
CA SER A 365 -14.66 8.71 8.22
C SER A 365 -15.00 7.23 8.00
N GLN A 366 -14.79 6.41 9.03
CA GLN A 366 -15.01 4.98 8.95
C GLN A 366 -16.43 4.60 8.55
N THR A 367 -17.44 5.25 9.10
CA THR A 367 -18.85 4.98 8.76
C THR A 367 -19.17 5.33 7.30
N SER A 368 -18.63 6.44 6.78
CA SER A 368 -18.87 6.87 5.39
C SER A 368 -18.25 5.91 4.36
N ILE A 369 -17.08 5.33 4.67
CA ILE A 369 -16.46 4.38 3.74
C ILE A 369 -17.17 3.02 3.76
N PHE A 370 -17.71 2.56 4.90
CA PHE A 370 -18.50 1.33 4.94
C PHE A 370 -19.86 1.48 4.27
N GLU A 371 -20.47 2.69 4.28
CA GLU A 371 -21.63 3.01 3.45
C GLU A 371 -21.31 2.81 1.97
N ALA A 372 -20.22 3.41 1.49
CA ALA A 372 -19.76 3.29 0.11
C ALA A 372 -19.42 1.84 -0.27
N ALA A 373 -18.73 1.11 0.62
CA ALA A 373 -18.40 -0.30 0.44
C ALA A 373 -19.67 -1.16 0.30
N THR A 374 -20.70 -0.87 1.08
CA THR A 374 -21.98 -1.60 1.03
C THR A 374 -22.73 -1.33 -0.28
N ILE A 375 -22.71 -0.08 -0.77
CA ILE A 375 -23.26 0.27 -2.09
C ILE A 375 -22.50 -0.51 -3.18
N PHE A 376 -21.17 -0.47 -3.16
CA PHE A 376 -20.34 -1.18 -4.12
C PHE A 376 -20.55 -2.70 -4.09
N ALA A 377 -20.65 -3.29 -2.91
CA ALA A 377 -20.92 -4.72 -2.76
C ALA A 377 -22.28 -5.12 -3.34
N LYS A 378 -23.32 -4.29 -3.19
CA LYS A 378 -24.66 -4.54 -3.73
C LYS A 378 -24.71 -4.36 -5.26
N THR A 379 -23.92 -3.45 -5.82
CA THR A 379 -23.93 -3.17 -7.25
C THR A 379 -22.97 -4.05 -8.02
N GLU A 380 -21.73 -4.24 -7.53
CA GLU A 380 -20.67 -4.95 -8.26
C GLU A 380 -20.42 -6.38 -7.77
N GLY A 381 -21.03 -6.78 -6.62
CA GLY A 381 -20.93 -8.13 -6.06
C GLY A 381 -19.63 -8.41 -5.31
N ILE A 382 -18.77 -7.39 -5.12
CA ILE A 382 -17.50 -7.50 -4.44
C ILE A 382 -17.59 -6.80 -3.09
N ILE A 383 -17.27 -7.51 -2.00
CA ILE A 383 -17.05 -6.92 -0.68
C ILE A 383 -15.62 -6.40 -0.68
N PRO A 384 -15.37 -5.07 -0.76
CA PRO A 384 -14.03 -4.54 -0.82
C PRO A 384 -13.35 -4.56 0.55
N ALA A 385 -12.01 -4.54 0.56
CA ALA A 385 -11.27 -4.29 1.79
C ALA A 385 -11.65 -2.91 2.37
N PRO A 386 -11.65 -2.72 3.69
CA PRO A 386 -11.90 -1.42 4.31
C PRO A 386 -10.96 -0.32 3.80
N GLU A 387 -9.75 -0.67 3.40
CA GLU A 387 -8.81 0.22 2.73
C GLU A 387 -9.38 0.72 1.40
N SER A 388 -9.81 -0.18 0.52
CA SER A 388 -10.39 0.16 -0.81
C SER A 388 -11.71 0.91 -0.69
N ALA A 389 -12.43 0.78 0.41
CA ALA A 389 -13.65 1.51 0.66
C ALA A 389 -13.44 3.04 0.69
N HIS A 390 -12.23 3.53 1.03
CA HIS A 390 -11.91 4.95 1.03
C HIS A 390 -11.92 5.55 -0.38
N GLU A 391 -11.30 4.87 -1.34
CA GLU A 391 -11.32 5.30 -2.73
C GLU A 391 -12.72 5.18 -3.34
N ILE A 392 -13.48 4.13 -3.00
CA ILE A 392 -14.85 3.93 -3.46
C ILE A 392 -15.76 5.08 -2.97
N ARG A 393 -15.55 5.59 -1.75
CA ARG A 393 -16.29 6.75 -1.24
C ARG A 393 -16.07 7.97 -2.13
N TYR A 394 -14.82 8.30 -2.45
CA TYR A 394 -14.50 9.40 -3.35
C TYR A 394 -15.11 9.19 -4.75
N VAL A 395 -14.97 7.99 -5.31
CA VAL A 395 -15.53 7.64 -6.64
C VAL A 395 -17.03 7.87 -6.69
N ILE A 396 -17.78 7.50 -5.64
CA ILE A 396 -19.22 7.75 -5.55
C ILE A 396 -19.52 9.26 -5.51
N ASP A 397 -18.76 10.03 -4.71
CA ASP A 397 -18.95 11.49 -4.60
C ASP A 397 -18.64 12.18 -5.94
N GLU A 398 -17.57 11.79 -6.62
CA GLU A 398 -17.19 12.33 -7.92
C GLU A 398 -18.20 11.96 -9.01
N ALA A 399 -18.70 10.75 -9.02
CA ALA A 399 -19.76 10.33 -9.94
C ALA A 399 -21.08 11.10 -9.72
N ILE A 400 -21.40 11.43 -8.45
CA ILE A 400 -22.55 12.30 -8.12
C ILE A 400 -22.30 13.73 -8.59
N ARG A 401 -21.07 14.24 -8.49
CA ARG A 401 -20.69 15.54 -9.07
C ARG A 401 -20.89 15.54 -10.58
N CYS A 402 -20.37 14.54 -11.28
CA CYS A 402 -20.55 14.36 -12.73
C CYS A 402 -22.02 14.38 -13.13
N ARG A 403 -22.89 13.69 -12.37
CA ARG A 403 -24.33 13.71 -12.60
C ARG A 403 -24.93 15.12 -12.45
N LYS A 404 -24.56 15.86 -11.39
CA LYS A 404 -25.10 17.22 -11.15
C LYS A 404 -24.67 18.21 -12.22
N GLU A 405 -23.45 18.07 -12.73
CA GLU A 405 -22.86 18.95 -13.73
C GLU A 405 -23.15 18.47 -15.16
N ASN A 406 -23.77 17.31 -15.32
CA ASN A 406 -23.97 16.61 -16.62
C ASN A 406 -22.65 16.46 -17.39
N LYS A 407 -21.58 16.11 -16.70
CA LYS A 407 -20.22 15.96 -17.24
C LYS A 407 -19.85 14.50 -17.36
N GLU A 408 -19.43 14.08 -18.54
CA GLU A 408 -18.84 12.76 -18.74
C GLU A 408 -17.37 12.79 -18.31
N GLU A 409 -16.97 11.85 -17.44
CA GLU A 409 -15.58 11.63 -17.04
C GLU A 409 -15.30 10.13 -16.95
N VAL A 410 -14.07 9.75 -17.23
CA VAL A 410 -13.54 8.40 -17.02
C VAL A 410 -12.85 8.37 -15.67
N ILE A 411 -13.47 7.74 -14.69
CA ILE A 411 -12.97 7.58 -13.34
C ILE A 411 -12.40 6.18 -13.20
N VAL A 412 -11.10 6.08 -12.85
CA VAL A 412 -10.42 4.79 -12.68
C VAL A 412 -9.86 4.68 -11.28
N PHE A 413 -10.09 3.56 -10.60
CA PHE A 413 -9.53 3.32 -9.26
C PHE A 413 -8.94 1.92 -9.13
N ASN A 414 -8.07 1.73 -8.14
CA ASN A 414 -7.45 0.44 -7.88
C ASN A 414 -8.10 -0.24 -6.68
N ASN A 415 -9.07 -1.12 -6.90
CA ASN A 415 -9.64 -1.95 -5.83
C ASN A 415 -8.57 -2.91 -5.31
N SER A 416 -7.83 -2.44 -4.29
CA SER A 416 -6.58 -2.98 -3.82
C SER A 416 -6.68 -4.36 -3.15
N GLY A 417 -7.89 -4.77 -2.74
CA GLY A 417 -8.10 -6.07 -2.11
C GLY A 417 -9.56 -6.34 -1.75
N HIS A 418 -9.87 -7.60 -1.41
CA HIS A 418 -11.19 -8.01 -0.94
C HIS A 418 -11.31 -7.91 0.59
N GLY A 419 -12.55 -7.77 1.09
CA GLY A 419 -12.90 -7.65 2.51
C GLY A 419 -13.36 -8.96 3.16
N LEU A 420 -13.16 -10.13 2.52
CA LEU A 420 -13.66 -11.40 3.05
C LEU A 420 -13.03 -11.82 4.38
N LEU A 421 -11.85 -11.29 4.69
CA LEU A 421 -11.17 -11.47 5.97
C LEU A 421 -11.42 -10.29 6.96
N ASP A 422 -12.30 -9.36 6.59
CA ASP A 422 -12.67 -8.18 7.36
C ASP A 422 -14.19 -8.13 7.65
N LEU A 423 -14.88 -9.27 7.53
CA LEU A 423 -16.35 -9.36 7.71
C LEU A 423 -16.81 -8.93 9.10
N SER A 424 -15.97 -9.07 10.13
CA SER A 424 -16.25 -8.55 11.49
C SER A 424 -16.48 -7.04 11.50
N ALA A 425 -15.76 -6.28 10.67
CA ALA A 425 -15.97 -4.83 10.53
C ALA A 425 -17.32 -4.50 9.87
N TYR A 426 -17.67 -5.25 8.81
CA TYR A 426 -19.00 -5.13 8.19
C TYR A 426 -20.13 -5.52 9.14
N GLN A 427 -19.91 -6.52 9.99
CA GLN A 427 -20.87 -6.89 11.05
C GLN A 427 -21.11 -5.74 12.04
N LEU A 428 -20.05 -5.06 12.48
CA LEU A 428 -20.17 -3.88 13.36
C LEU A 428 -20.89 -2.72 12.66
N TYR A 429 -20.58 -2.48 11.39
CA TYR A 429 -21.26 -1.46 10.58
C TYR A 429 -22.78 -1.77 10.46
N ASN A 430 -23.13 -3.00 10.08
CA ASN A 430 -24.53 -3.42 9.95
C ASN A 430 -25.30 -3.37 11.27
N ALA A 431 -24.61 -3.53 12.40
CA ALA A 431 -25.19 -3.41 13.74
C ALA A 431 -25.25 -1.96 14.27
N GLY A 432 -24.78 -0.97 13.49
CA GLY A 432 -24.69 0.44 13.91
C GLY A 432 -23.71 0.69 15.06
N LYS A 433 -22.70 -0.17 15.22
CA LYS A 433 -21.70 -0.15 16.30
C LYS A 433 -20.32 0.33 15.86
N LEU A 434 -20.20 0.77 14.61
CA LEU A 434 -18.93 1.24 14.07
C LEU A 434 -18.70 2.70 14.49
N GLU A 435 -17.56 2.99 15.08
CA GLU A 435 -17.20 4.31 15.59
C GLU A 435 -16.30 5.07 14.62
N ASN A 436 -16.44 6.39 14.58
CA ASN A 436 -15.52 7.27 13.85
C ASN A 436 -14.48 7.83 14.82
N TRP A 437 -13.28 8.06 14.28
CA TRP A 437 -12.14 8.60 15.01
C TRP A 437 -11.53 9.76 14.22
N GLU A 438 -11.16 10.80 14.95
CA GLU A 438 -10.37 11.91 14.45
C GLU A 438 -9.29 12.26 15.48
N PRO A 439 -8.09 12.68 15.04
CA PRO A 439 -7.06 13.11 15.98
C PRO A 439 -7.48 14.40 16.71
N THR A 440 -7.37 14.39 18.03
CA THR A 440 -7.61 15.56 18.89
C THR A 440 -6.39 16.48 18.97
N SER A 441 -5.20 15.90 18.78
CA SER A 441 -3.90 16.61 18.72
C SER A 441 -2.93 15.84 17.85
N ILE A 442 -2.03 16.54 17.19
CA ILE A 442 -0.95 15.96 16.39
C ILE A 442 0.35 16.63 16.84
N ASN A 443 1.32 15.83 17.28
CA ASN A 443 2.65 16.30 17.66
C ASN A 443 3.60 16.07 16.49
N TYR A 444 3.85 17.10 15.73
CA TYR A 444 4.76 17.00 14.59
C TYR A 444 6.21 16.90 15.03
N PRO A 445 7.02 16.06 14.35
CA PRO A 445 8.44 16.01 14.63
C PRO A 445 9.13 17.32 14.26
N ASP A 446 10.10 17.73 15.08
CA ASP A 446 10.94 18.89 14.88
C ASP A 446 12.42 18.47 14.91
N ILE A 447 12.76 17.54 13.99
CA ILE A 447 14.07 16.85 13.99
C ILE A 447 15.08 17.60 13.11
N VAL A 448 14.63 18.18 12.00
CA VAL A 448 15.46 18.91 11.03
C VAL A 448 14.71 20.15 10.59
N HIS A 449 15.30 21.33 10.80
CA HIS A 449 14.75 22.63 10.40
C HIS A 449 14.94 22.93 8.92
#